data_a3c6d136cb2e7dc1ee8535f0b937b516
#
_entry.id   a3c6d136cb2e7dc1ee8535f0b937b516
#
_cell.length_a   1.000
_cell.length_b   1.000
_cell.length_c   1.000
_cell.angle_alpha   90.00
_cell.angle_beta   90.00
_cell.angle_gamma   90.00
#
_symmetry.space_group_name_H-M   'P 1'
#
loop_
_entity.id
_entity.type
_entity.pdbx_description
1 polymer ?
#
loop_
_entity_poly.entity_id
_entity_poly.type
_entity_poly.pdbx_seq_one_letter_code
_entity_poly.pdbx_strand_id
1 'polypeptide(L)'
;VIQSDPEYAAMVWNLDWNIGRLMRALQECGQAENTVVVFTSDNGGLSTSEGSPTCNLPAAEGKGWLYEGGLRVPLLMRFPAMIAGGQRCDVPVITPDFYPTFLELAGTSIPTEKVLDGQSIVPLLQGKTMPLRPLFWHYPHYGNQGGLPGAAVRLGKYKYIVFYDGGQE
;
A
#
# COMPACT_ATOMS: atom_id res chain seq x y z
N VAL A 1 12.52 3.37 19.59
CA VAL A 1 11.11 3.75 19.82
C VAL A 1 10.32 2.48 20.05
N ILE A 2 9.54 2.44 21.10
CA ILE A 2 8.75 1.28 21.51
C ILE A 2 7.29 1.60 21.17
N GLN A 3 6.59 0.66 20.55
CA GLN A 3 5.13 0.72 20.37
C GLN A 3 4.51 0.48 21.77
N SER A 4 4.02 1.53 22.42
CA SER A 4 3.61 1.47 23.81
C SER A 4 2.15 1.87 24.07
N ASP A 5 1.42 2.23 23.00
CA ASP A 5 0.00 2.60 23.10
C ASP A 5 -0.87 1.34 23.17
N PRO A 6 -1.52 1.05 24.32
CA PRO A 6 -2.31 -0.16 24.49
C PRO A 6 -3.63 -0.11 23.75
N GLU A 7 -4.21 1.06 23.52
CA GLU A 7 -5.47 1.20 22.77
C GLU A 7 -5.22 0.93 21.29
N TYR A 8 -4.15 1.48 20.72
CA TYR A 8 -3.73 1.19 19.35
C TYR A 8 -3.42 -0.29 19.17
N ALA A 9 -2.71 -0.91 20.11
CA ALA A 9 -2.42 -2.34 20.07
C ALA A 9 -3.70 -3.19 20.10
N ALA A 10 -4.69 -2.83 20.92
CA ALA A 10 -5.99 -3.49 20.99
C ALA A 10 -6.78 -3.33 19.69
N MET A 11 -6.71 -2.18 19.03
CA MET A 11 -7.34 -1.95 17.72
C MET A 11 -6.71 -2.85 16.64
N VAL A 12 -5.38 -2.94 16.60
CA VAL A 12 -4.66 -3.81 15.63
C VAL A 12 -5.00 -5.28 15.89
N TRP A 13 -5.05 -5.71 17.15
CA TRP A 13 -5.46 -7.07 17.51
C TRP A 13 -6.90 -7.37 17.09
N ASN A 14 -7.82 -6.44 17.31
CA ASN A 14 -9.22 -6.60 16.90
C ASN A 14 -9.36 -6.67 15.38
N LEU A 15 -8.59 -5.88 14.63
CA LEU A 15 -8.54 -5.93 13.18
C LEU A 15 -8.08 -7.32 12.70
N ASP A 16 -6.97 -7.83 13.24
CA ASP A 16 -6.46 -9.16 12.90
C ASP A 16 -7.47 -10.27 13.19
N TRP A 17 -8.12 -10.22 14.36
CA TRP A 17 -9.16 -11.17 14.74
C TRP A 17 -10.36 -11.17 13.77
N ASN A 18 -10.81 -9.97 13.33
CA ASN A 18 -11.91 -9.84 12.36
C ASN A 18 -11.51 -10.29 10.96
N ILE A 19 -10.27 -10.04 10.53
CA ILE A 19 -9.75 -10.61 9.27
C ILE A 19 -9.79 -12.13 9.34
N GLY A 20 -9.37 -12.73 10.45
CA GLY A 20 -9.46 -14.17 10.67
C GLY A 20 -10.89 -14.72 10.56
N ARG A 21 -11.89 -13.98 11.06
CA ARG A 21 -13.32 -14.35 10.90
C ARG A 21 -13.76 -14.29 9.45
N LEU A 22 -13.37 -13.23 8.73
CA LEU A 22 -13.69 -13.07 7.32
C LEU A 22 -13.09 -14.19 6.47
N MET A 23 -11.84 -14.56 6.74
CA MET A 23 -11.17 -15.66 6.05
C MET A 23 -11.84 -17.02 6.31
N ARG A 24 -12.30 -17.26 7.54
CA ARG A 24 -13.09 -18.47 7.86
C ARG A 24 -14.43 -18.49 7.13
N ALA A 25 -15.16 -17.37 7.11
CA ALA A 25 -16.42 -17.28 6.39
C ALA A 25 -16.26 -17.58 4.89
N LEU A 26 -15.22 -17.05 4.23
CA LEU A 26 -14.91 -17.39 2.84
C LEU A 26 -14.69 -18.91 2.65
N GLN A 27 -14.04 -19.55 3.60
CA GLN A 27 -13.77 -20.98 3.57
C GLN A 27 -15.04 -21.80 3.77
N GLU A 28 -15.86 -21.45 4.75
CA GLU A 28 -17.14 -22.08 5.06
C GLU A 28 -18.15 -21.95 3.91
N CYS A 29 -18.12 -20.82 3.19
CA CYS A 29 -18.95 -20.60 1.99
C CYS A 29 -18.37 -21.24 0.71
N GLY A 30 -17.23 -21.92 0.78
CA GLY A 30 -16.57 -22.51 -0.39
C GLY A 30 -16.03 -21.51 -1.40
N GLN A 31 -15.85 -20.25 -1.01
CA GLN A 31 -15.38 -19.16 -1.90
C GLN A 31 -13.90 -18.83 -1.76
N ALA A 32 -13.19 -19.44 -0.82
CA ALA A 32 -11.83 -19.10 -0.47
C ALA A 32 -10.84 -19.21 -1.64
N GLU A 33 -11.05 -20.18 -2.53
CA GLU A 33 -10.18 -20.42 -3.70
C GLU A 33 -10.45 -19.44 -4.86
N ASN A 34 -11.67 -18.92 -4.96
CA ASN A 34 -12.12 -18.04 -6.04
C ASN A 34 -12.33 -16.59 -5.58
N THR A 35 -11.70 -16.19 -4.50
CA THR A 35 -11.77 -14.81 -3.97
C THR A 35 -10.38 -14.21 -3.89
N VAL A 36 -10.20 -13.06 -4.53
CA VAL A 36 -9.02 -12.22 -4.32
C VAL A 36 -9.19 -11.46 -3.02
N VAL A 37 -8.29 -11.68 -2.07
CA VAL A 37 -8.24 -10.92 -0.82
C VAL A 37 -7.04 -10.01 -0.85
N VAL A 38 -7.25 -8.72 -0.64
CA VAL A 38 -6.19 -7.71 -0.56
C VAL A 38 -6.27 -7.04 0.81
N PHE A 39 -5.15 -7.03 1.51
CA PHE A 39 -4.98 -6.27 2.74
C PHE A 39 -3.90 -5.22 2.53
N THR A 40 -4.25 -3.98 2.76
CA THR A 40 -3.34 -2.84 2.64
C THR A 40 -3.80 -1.71 3.56
N SER A 41 -3.05 -0.62 3.60
CA SER A 41 -3.43 0.64 4.27
C SER A 41 -3.53 1.76 3.24
N ASP A 42 -4.31 2.77 3.54
CA ASP A 42 -4.47 3.99 2.73
C ASP A 42 -3.24 4.91 2.84
N ASN A 43 -2.59 4.93 4.00
CA ASN A 43 -1.37 5.71 4.29
C ASN A 43 -0.57 5.06 5.42
N GLY A 44 0.60 5.61 5.68
CA GLY A 44 1.43 5.19 6.81
C GLY A 44 0.84 5.50 8.18
N GLY A 45 1.40 4.89 9.20
CA GLY A 45 0.94 5.07 10.58
C GLY A 45 1.09 6.52 11.06
N LEU A 46 0.20 6.95 11.95
CA LEU A 46 0.21 8.28 12.56
C LEU A 46 1.29 8.36 13.65
N SER A 47 2.48 8.79 13.26
CA SER A 47 3.66 8.86 14.14
C SER A 47 4.14 10.28 14.42
N THR A 48 3.51 11.30 13.82
CA THR A 48 4.00 12.69 13.84
C THR A 48 3.05 13.69 14.51
N SER A 49 1.83 13.27 14.84
CA SER A 49 0.84 14.12 15.51
C SER A 49 -0.20 13.30 16.28
N GLU A 50 -1.16 13.97 16.90
CA GLU A 50 -2.31 13.36 17.57
C GLU A 50 -1.91 12.28 18.61
N GLY A 51 -0.87 12.59 19.40
CA GLY A 51 -0.34 11.67 20.41
C GLY A 51 0.61 10.59 19.88
N SER A 52 0.83 10.55 18.58
CA SER A 52 1.76 9.60 17.93
C SER A 52 1.58 8.15 18.38
N PRO A 53 0.39 7.55 18.19
CA PRO A 53 0.04 6.23 18.76
C PRO A 53 0.86 5.09 18.19
N THR A 54 1.61 5.32 17.11
CA THR A 54 2.42 4.31 16.42
C THR A 54 3.79 4.85 16.03
N CYS A 55 4.63 3.96 15.49
CA CYS A 55 5.96 4.26 15.00
C CYS A 55 6.21 3.54 13.67
N ASN A 56 6.72 4.27 12.68
CA ASN A 56 7.01 3.73 11.35
C ASN A 56 8.48 3.36 11.14
N LEU A 57 9.36 3.51 12.14
CA LEU A 57 10.79 3.20 12.00
C LEU A 57 11.03 1.80 11.41
N PRO A 58 12.04 1.65 10.55
CA PRO A 58 13.05 2.62 10.14
C PRO A 58 12.60 3.62 9.06
N ALA A 59 11.34 3.58 8.61
CA ALA A 59 10.80 4.53 7.65
C ALA A 59 10.59 5.90 8.33
N ALA A 60 11.03 6.97 7.67
CA ALA A 60 10.92 8.34 8.18
C ALA A 60 9.47 8.83 8.13
N GLU A 61 9.08 9.62 9.12
CA GLU A 61 7.79 10.29 9.24
C GLU A 61 6.58 9.33 9.25
N GLY A 62 5.41 9.78 8.81
CA GLY A 62 4.18 9.00 8.83
C GLY A 62 3.08 9.62 7.98
N LYS A 63 1.84 9.35 8.37
CA LYS A 63 0.64 9.89 7.72
C LYS A 63 0.78 11.38 7.42
N GLY A 64 0.44 11.78 6.18
CA GLY A 64 0.52 13.17 5.72
C GLY A 64 1.88 13.60 5.16
N TRP A 65 2.88 12.71 5.16
CA TRP A 65 4.21 13.00 4.65
C TRP A 65 4.55 12.20 3.39
N LEU A 66 5.37 12.80 2.51
CA LEU A 66 5.87 12.13 1.30
C LEU A 66 7.07 11.20 1.55
N TYR A 67 7.54 11.09 2.79
CA TYR A 67 8.57 10.14 3.20
C TYR A 67 8.04 8.69 3.25
N GLU A 68 8.96 7.74 3.39
CA GLU A 68 8.60 6.32 3.36
C GLU A 68 7.60 5.93 4.46
N GLY A 69 7.69 6.56 5.65
CA GLY A 69 6.74 6.30 6.73
C GLY A 69 5.31 6.72 6.41
N GLY A 70 5.11 7.66 5.49
CA GLY A 70 3.79 8.09 5.04
C GLY A 70 3.25 7.31 3.83
N LEU A 71 4.13 6.83 2.96
CA LEU A 71 3.76 6.24 1.67
C LEU A 71 3.95 4.73 1.58
N ARG A 72 4.95 4.17 2.26
CA ARG A 72 5.24 2.74 2.24
C ARG A 72 4.38 2.00 3.24
N VAL A 73 3.31 1.40 2.75
CA VAL A 73 2.33 0.65 3.53
C VAL A 73 2.44 -0.86 3.28
N PRO A 74 1.94 -1.71 4.19
CA PRO A 74 1.87 -3.14 3.94
C PRO A 74 0.93 -3.43 2.77
N LEU A 75 1.27 -4.41 1.97
CA LEU A 75 0.40 -4.99 0.95
C LEU A 75 0.52 -6.51 1.01
N LEU A 76 -0.58 -7.17 1.31
CA LEU A 76 -0.70 -8.62 1.24
C LEU A 76 -1.82 -8.97 0.26
N MET A 77 -1.55 -9.93 -0.62
CA MET A 77 -2.55 -10.42 -1.56
C MET A 77 -2.65 -11.94 -1.47
N ARG A 78 -3.88 -12.44 -1.48
CA ARG A 78 -4.20 -13.85 -1.51
C ARG A 78 -5.20 -14.14 -2.61
N PHE A 79 -4.84 -15.06 -3.49
CA PHE A 79 -5.73 -15.64 -4.50
C PHE A 79 -5.21 -17.04 -4.85
N PRO A 80 -5.62 -18.09 -4.12
CA PRO A 80 -5.00 -19.42 -4.23
C PRO A 80 -5.08 -20.02 -5.62
N ALA A 81 -6.10 -19.69 -6.41
CA ALA A 81 -6.21 -20.13 -7.79
C ALA A 81 -5.03 -19.68 -8.69
N MET A 82 -4.28 -18.63 -8.29
CA MET A 82 -3.20 -18.06 -9.12
C MET A 82 -1.92 -17.77 -8.33
N ILE A 83 -2.02 -17.39 -7.06
CA ILE A 83 -0.88 -16.91 -6.27
C ILE A 83 -0.43 -18.03 -5.34
N ALA A 84 0.81 -18.52 -5.53
CA ALA A 84 1.42 -19.46 -4.60
C ALA A 84 1.66 -18.79 -3.24
N GLY A 85 1.37 -19.51 -2.16
CA GLY A 85 1.56 -19.01 -0.80
C GLY A 85 3.03 -18.81 -0.43
N GLY A 86 3.30 -17.90 0.53
CA GLY A 86 4.62 -17.66 1.10
C GLY A 86 5.58 -16.86 0.21
N GLN A 87 5.11 -16.28 -0.88
CA GLN A 87 5.93 -15.42 -1.74
C GLN A 87 6.16 -14.05 -1.10
N ARG A 88 7.34 -13.47 -1.39
CA ARG A 88 7.68 -12.09 -1.09
C ARG A 88 8.12 -11.39 -2.37
N CYS A 89 7.63 -10.17 -2.56
CA CYS A 89 7.99 -9.31 -3.68
C CYS A 89 8.42 -7.94 -3.15
N ASP A 90 9.61 -7.49 -3.52
CA ASP A 90 10.15 -6.19 -3.11
C ASP A 90 9.99 -5.11 -4.21
N VAL A 91 9.28 -5.42 -5.30
CA VAL A 91 8.98 -4.43 -6.36
C VAL A 91 7.92 -3.45 -5.84
N PRO A 92 8.21 -2.14 -5.84
CA PRO A 92 7.24 -1.15 -5.41
C PRO A 92 6.04 -1.08 -6.34
N VAL A 93 4.85 -1.02 -5.75
CA VAL A 93 3.56 -0.84 -6.44
C VAL A 93 2.81 0.33 -5.81
N ILE A 94 1.82 0.86 -6.50
CA ILE A 94 0.99 1.99 -6.03
C ILE A 94 -0.50 1.66 -6.21
N THR A 95 -1.34 2.37 -5.47
CA THR A 95 -2.80 2.16 -5.51
C THR A 95 -3.41 2.17 -6.92
N PRO A 96 -3.00 3.04 -7.87
CA PRO A 96 -3.49 2.99 -9.25
C PRO A 96 -3.29 1.65 -9.95
N ASP A 97 -2.36 0.82 -9.50
CA ASP A 97 -2.11 -0.52 -10.07
C ASP A 97 -3.26 -1.50 -9.79
N PHE A 98 -4.04 -1.27 -8.76
CA PHE A 98 -5.11 -2.20 -8.38
C PHE A 98 -6.22 -2.29 -9.42
N TYR A 99 -6.58 -1.17 -10.03
CA TYR A 99 -7.65 -1.18 -11.04
C TYR A 99 -7.34 -2.11 -12.24
N PRO A 100 -6.23 -1.93 -12.98
CA PRO A 100 -5.89 -2.84 -14.07
C PRO A 100 -5.61 -4.27 -13.59
N THR A 101 -5.08 -4.44 -12.37
CA THR A 101 -4.86 -5.78 -11.79
C THR A 101 -6.18 -6.52 -11.57
N PHE A 102 -7.17 -5.86 -10.99
CA PHE A 102 -8.47 -6.49 -10.72
C PHE A 102 -9.24 -6.79 -12.00
N LEU A 103 -9.15 -5.96 -13.03
CA LEU A 103 -9.72 -6.26 -14.34
C LEU A 103 -9.09 -7.52 -14.93
N GLU A 104 -7.77 -7.63 -14.91
CA GLU A 104 -7.06 -8.80 -15.43
C GLU A 104 -7.40 -10.07 -14.63
N LEU A 105 -7.41 -9.99 -13.28
CA LEU A 105 -7.81 -11.12 -12.42
C LEU A 105 -9.26 -11.55 -12.63
N ALA A 106 -10.14 -10.63 -12.99
CA ALA A 106 -11.53 -10.91 -13.33
C ALA A 106 -11.72 -11.44 -14.77
N GLY A 107 -10.62 -11.56 -15.54
CA GLY A 107 -10.68 -12.03 -16.93
C GLY A 107 -11.31 -11.03 -17.89
N THR A 108 -11.34 -9.75 -17.53
CA THR A 108 -11.88 -8.67 -18.37
C THR A 108 -10.77 -7.78 -18.92
N SER A 109 -11.01 -7.15 -20.08
CA SER A 109 -10.03 -6.28 -20.71
C SER A 109 -10.06 -4.88 -20.12
N ILE A 110 -8.90 -4.22 -20.10
CA ILE A 110 -8.81 -2.78 -19.82
C ILE A 110 -9.40 -2.05 -21.03
N PRO A 111 -10.33 -1.09 -20.82
CA PRO A 111 -10.86 -0.26 -21.90
C PRO A 111 -9.73 0.49 -22.61
N THR A 112 -9.62 0.33 -23.93
CA THR A 112 -8.51 0.87 -24.74
C THR A 112 -8.52 2.40 -24.81
N GLU A 113 -9.67 3.02 -24.62
CA GLU A 113 -9.86 4.48 -24.59
C GLU A 113 -9.46 5.11 -23.24
N LYS A 114 -9.14 4.31 -22.24
CA LYS A 114 -8.74 4.81 -20.89
C LYS A 114 -7.23 4.89 -20.78
N VAL A 115 -6.73 6.07 -20.46
CA VAL A 115 -5.36 6.26 -20.00
C VAL A 115 -5.31 5.91 -18.51
N LEU A 116 -4.47 4.96 -18.14
CA LEU A 116 -4.29 4.53 -16.75
C LEU A 116 -2.89 4.91 -16.28
N ASP A 117 -2.80 5.48 -15.08
CA ASP A 117 -1.52 5.76 -14.40
C ASP A 117 -0.91 4.49 -13.80
N GLY A 118 -1.73 3.48 -13.53
CA GLY A 118 -1.33 2.18 -12.99
C GLY A 118 -1.09 1.13 -14.07
N GLN A 119 -0.41 0.06 -13.66
CA GLN A 119 -0.17 -1.14 -14.48
C GLN A 119 -0.62 -2.38 -13.71
N SER A 120 -1.10 -3.41 -14.42
CA SER A 120 -1.40 -4.67 -13.76
C SER A 120 -0.13 -5.30 -13.15
N ILE A 121 -0.24 -5.71 -11.90
CA ILE A 121 0.81 -6.40 -11.15
C ILE A 121 0.64 -7.93 -11.17
N VAL A 122 -0.26 -8.46 -11.97
CA VAL A 122 -0.46 -9.91 -12.13
C VAL A 122 0.86 -10.64 -12.44
N PRO A 123 1.77 -10.12 -13.27
CA PRO A 123 3.08 -10.76 -13.44
C PRO A 123 3.86 -10.94 -12.13
N LEU A 124 3.85 -9.94 -11.23
CA LEU A 124 4.51 -10.05 -9.91
C LEU A 124 3.84 -11.11 -9.04
N LEU A 125 2.50 -11.18 -9.06
CA LEU A 125 1.74 -12.19 -8.33
C LEU A 125 2.04 -13.63 -8.79
N GLN A 126 2.47 -13.77 -10.05
CA GLN A 126 2.92 -15.04 -10.64
C GLN A 126 4.43 -15.29 -10.47
N GLY A 127 5.13 -14.48 -9.69
CA GLY A 127 6.58 -14.60 -9.48
C GLY A 127 7.43 -14.15 -10.69
N LYS A 128 6.84 -13.43 -11.64
CA LYS A 128 7.55 -12.88 -12.80
C LYS A 128 8.09 -11.48 -12.49
N THR A 129 8.93 -10.96 -13.36
CA THR A 129 9.47 -9.60 -13.28
C THR A 129 8.61 -8.61 -14.04
N MET A 130 8.70 -7.34 -13.65
CA MET A 130 8.14 -6.21 -14.39
C MET A 130 9.24 -5.18 -14.69
N PRO A 131 9.10 -4.40 -15.78
CA PRO A 131 10.02 -3.30 -16.06
C PRO A 131 10.06 -2.29 -14.92
N LEU A 132 11.25 -1.75 -14.67
CA LEU A 132 11.43 -0.64 -13.75
C LEU A 132 10.67 0.59 -14.30
N ARG A 133 9.86 1.21 -13.45
CA ARG A 133 9.09 2.40 -13.79
C ARG A 133 9.16 3.47 -12.69
N PRO A 134 9.04 4.75 -13.02
CA PRO A 134 8.87 5.79 -12.03
C PRO A 134 7.48 5.69 -11.38
N LEU A 135 7.43 5.96 -10.08
CA LEU A 135 6.20 6.13 -9.31
C LEU A 135 6.13 7.58 -8.84
N PHE A 136 4.96 8.21 -9.00
CA PHE A 136 4.77 9.62 -8.72
C PHE A 136 3.73 9.82 -7.64
N TRP A 137 3.96 10.85 -6.79
CA TRP A 137 3.01 11.35 -5.81
C TRP A 137 2.94 12.87 -5.92
N HIS A 138 1.73 13.39 -5.86
CA HIS A 138 1.45 14.83 -5.84
C HIS A 138 0.52 15.11 -4.68
N TYR A 139 1.02 15.85 -3.70
CA TYR A 139 0.32 16.20 -2.47
C TYR A 139 0.38 17.72 -2.23
N PRO A 140 -0.49 18.51 -2.92
CA PRO A 140 -0.44 19.97 -2.87
C PRO A 140 -1.23 20.53 -1.66
N HIS A 141 -1.08 19.92 -0.48
CA HIS A 141 -1.86 20.26 0.71
C HIS A 141 -0.97 20.42 1.94
N TYR A 142 -1.35 21.33 2.84
CA TYR A 142 -0.86 21.32 4.21
C TYR A 142 -1.68 20.31 5.01
N GLY A 143 -1.00 19.37 5.65
CA GLY A 143 -1.63 18.37 6.51
C GLY A 143 -1.57 18.79 7.99
N ASN A 144 -2.61 18.47 8.75
CA ASN A 144 -2.59 18.64 10.21
C ASN A 144 -1.56 17.72 10.91
N GLN A 145 -1.00 16.75 10.18
CA GLN A 145 0.09 15.89 10.64
C GLN A 145 1.48 16.51 10.41
N GLY A 146 1.57 17.77 10.02
CA GLY A 146 2.81 18.52 9.81
C GLY A 146 3.40 18.40 8.40
N GLY A 147 2.82 17.58 7.53
CA GLY A 147 3.26 17.43 6.14
C GLY A 147 3.11 18.71 5.33
N LEU A 148 4.10 18.99 4.50
CA LEU A 148 4.15 20.16 3.59
C LEU A 148 3.65 19.78 2.20
N PRO A 149 3.07 20.76 1.46
CA PRO A 149 2.73 20.57 0.06
C PRO A 149 3.97 20.20 -0.77
N GLY A 150 3.84 19.16 -1.60
CA GLY A 150 4.99 18.71 -2.38
C GLY A 150 4.64 17.66 -3.42
N ALA A 151 5.67 17.20 -4.09
CA ALA A 151 5.63 16.08 -5.00
C ALA A 151 6.81 15.14 -4.74
N ALA A 152 6.65 13.88 -5.08
CA ALA A 152 7.73 12.92 -5.01
C ALA A 152 7.76 12.03 -6.25
N VAL A 153 8.95 11.59 -6.64
CA VAL A 153 9.14 10.54 -7.63
C VAL A 153 10.09 9.50 -7.07
N ARG A 154 9.75 8.22 -7.28
CA ARG A 154 10.62 7.09 -6.96
C ARG A 154 10.98 6.33 -8.22
N LEU A 155 12.26 6.04 -8.40
CA LEU A 155 12.75 5.13 -9.44
C LEU A 155 13.75 4.15 -8.82
N GLY A 156 13.37 2.90 -8.75
CA GLY A 156 14.16 1.86 -8.11
C GLY A 156 14.42 2.18 -6.64
N LYS A 157 15.71 2.32 -6.27
CA LYS A 157 16.14 2.63 -4.90
C LYS A 157 16.19 4.13 -4.58
N TYR A 158 16.04 5.00 -5.58
CA TYR A 158 16.11 6.44 -5.41
C TYR A 158 14.71 7.03 -5.31
N LYS A 159 14.58 8.03 -4.44
CA LYS A 159 13.39 8.86 -4.29
C LYS A 159 13.83 10.31 -4.20
N TYR A 160 13.15 11.17 -4.94
CA TYR A 160 13.34 12.61 -4.91
C TYR A 160 12.05 13.27 -4.47
N ILE A 161 12.14 14.20 -3.52
CA ILE A 161 11.01 14.93 -2.95
C ILE A 161 11.25 16.43 -3.17
N VAL A 162 10.23 17.13 -3.63
CA VAL A 162 10.20 18.58 -3.73
C VAL A 162 9.08 19.09 -2.86
N PHE A 163 9.40 19.95 -1.91
CA PHE A 163 8.41 20.72 -1.16
C PHE A 163 8.22 22.08 -1.83
N TYR A 164 6.98 22.49 -2.04
CA TYR A 164 6.66 23.71 -2.77
C TYR A 164 7.06 24.98 -2.00
N ASP A 165 7.26 24.86 -0.69
CA ASP A 165 7.79 25.94 0.17
C ASP A 165 9.32 26.00 0.21
N GLY A 166 10.01 25.45 -0.81
CA GLY A 166 11.44 25.65 -1.06
C GLY A 166 12.38 24.59 -0.50
N GLY A 167 11.88 23.45 -0.02
CA GLY A 167 12.70 22.29 0.36
C GLY A 167 12.85 21.27 -0.78
N GLN A 168 14.06 20.71 -0.94
CA GLN A 168 14.34 19.59 -1.86
C GLN A 168 15.15 18.51 -1.14
N GLU A 169 14.80 17.24 -1.29
CA GLU A 169 15.49 16.09 -0.67
C GLU A 169 15.54 14.85 -1.58
#